data_95af4c6682ace5d8b78420f6d0958acc
#
_entry.id   95af4c6682ace5d8b78420f6d0958acc
#
_cell.length_a   1.000
_cell.length_b   1.000
_cell.length_c   1.000
_cell.angle_alpha   90.00
_cell.angle_beta   90.00
_cell.angle_gamma   90.00
#
_symmetry.space_group_name_H-M   'P 1'
#
loop_
_entity.id
_entity.type
_entity.pdbx_description
1 polymer ?
#
loop_
_entity_poly.entity_id
_entity_poly.type
_entity_poly.pdbx_seq_one_letter_code
_entity_poly.pdbx_strand_id
1 'polypeptide(L)'
;AEELGIDKDQRDTVSFGAVLHDIGKLGVYESILNKPGELSDKEWKVIRSHPEVGANIIKNMKFLESACDLVRHHHERLDGKGYPDGLKGDEISIGARIVAVADSFDAMTSDRPYRKKHNYHEGIDSLRRQGEKFDLEVVEALVRLIERGTIRE
;
A
#
# COMPACT_ATOMS: atom_id res chain seq x y z
N ALA A 1 -7.03 9.01 -5.74
CA ALA A 1 -8.40 9.12 -5.22
C ALA A 1 -9.24 10.10 -6.06
N GLU A 2 -8.82 11.35 -6.22
CA GLU A 2 -9.56 12.38 -6.99
C GLU A 2 -9.78 11.97 -8.45
N GLU A 3 -8.76 11.47 -9.14
CA GLU A 3 -8.82 10.95 -10.52
C GLU A 3 -9.81 9.78 -10.70
N LEU A 4 -10.22 9.14 -9.61
CA LEU A 4 -11.19 8.05 -9.58
C LEU A 4 -12.60 8.53 -9.19
N GLY A 5 -12.84 9.85 -9.09
CA GLY A 5 -14.13 10.42 -8.73
C GLY A 5 -14.58 10.16 -7.29
N ILE A 6 -13.65 9.78 -6.41
CA ILE A 6 -13.94 9.50 -5.00
C ILE A 6 -14.28 10.82 -4.28
N ASP A 7 -15.33 10.82 -3.46
CA ASP A 7 -15.78 11.99 -2.73
C ASP A 7 -14.74 12.49 -1.70
N LYS A 8 -14.97 13.69 -1.15
CA LYS A 8 -14.00 14.34 -0.27
C LYS A 8 -13.74 13.54 1.01
N ASP A 9 -14.78 13.01 1.65
CA ASP A 9 -14.64 12.31 2.93
C ASP A 9 -13.87 11.01 2.76
N GLN A 10 -14.13 10.30 1.66
CA GLN A 10 -13.36 9.13 1.27
C GLN A 10 -11.90 9.48 0.92
N ARG A 11 -11.64 10.63 0.27
CA ARG A 11 -10.27 11.09 -0.01
C ARG A 11 -9.49 11.39 1.27
N ASP A 12 -10.14 12.02 2.25
CA ASP A 12 -9.54 12.29 3.55
C ASP A 12 -9.20 10.97 4.26
N THR A 13 -10.11 10.00 4.22
CA THR A 13 -9.88 8.63 4.72
C THR A 13 -8.69 7.96 4.03
N VAL A 14 -8.59 8.02 2.69
CA VAL A 14 -7.46 7.47 1.92
C VAL A 14 -6.15 8.17 2.32
N SER A 15 -6.18 9.48 2.52
CA SER A 15 -5.00 10.25 2.93
C SER A 15 -4.49 9.79 4.31
N PHE A 16 -5.38 9.65 5.29
CA PHE A 16 -5.01 9.12 6.61
C PHE A 16 -4.50 7.68 6.52
N GLY A 17 -5.20 6.81 5.76
CA GLY A 17 -4.77 5.43 5.55
C GLY A 17 -3.38 5.35 4.92
N ALA A 18 -3.11 6.17 3.89
CA ALA A 18 -1.81 6.21 3.23
C ALA A 18 -0.67 6.67 4.16
N VAL A 19 -0.92 7.66 5.02
CA VAL A 19 0.10 8.12 5.99
C VAL A 19 0.37 7.09 7.08
N LEU A 20 -0.66 6.33 7.48
CA LEU A 20 -0.61 5.44 8.64
C LEU A 20 -0.47 3.96 8.25
N HIS A 21 -0.43 3.61 6.95
CA HIS A 21 -0.46 2.20 6.51
C HIS A 21 0.60 1.33 7.20
N ASP A 22 1.76 1.89 7.45
CA ASP A 22 2.93 1.23 8.04
C ASP A 22 3.08 1.44 9.55
N ILE A 23 2.13 2.10 10.25
CA ILE A 23 2.24 2.41 11.69
C ILE A 23 2.46 1.15 12.54
N GLY A 24 1.94 0.02 12.10
CA GLY A 24 2.10 -1.26 12.79
C GLY A 24 3.53 -1.81 12.78
N LYS A 25 4.43 -1.28 11.96
CA LYS A 25 5.85 -1.61 12.00
C LYS A 25 6.52 -1.22 13.32
N LEU A 26 5.89 -0.34 14.12
CA LEU A 26 6.30 -0.09 15.51
C LEU A 26 6.31 -1.36 16.38
N GLY A 27 5.53 -2.38 16.02
CA GLY A 27 5.52 -3.69 16.68
C GLY A 27 6.57 -4.68 16.15
N VAL A 28 7.37 -4.30 15.17
CA VAL A 28 8.38 -5.17 14.56
C VAL A 28 9.76 -4.81 15.09
N TYR A 29 10.53 -5.80 15.51
CA TYR A 29 11.89 -5.56 16.00
C TYR A 29 12.78 -4.94 14.91
N GLU A 30 13.55 -3.93 15.27
CA GLU A 30 14.47 -3.22 14.36
C GLU A 30 15.48 -4.18 13.69
N SER A 31 15.92 -5.21 14.43
CA SER A 31 16.81 -6.25 13.92
C SER A 31 16.20 -7.07 12.76
N ILE A 32 14.87 -7.12 12.66
CA ILE A 32 14.16 -7.77 11.54
C ILE A 32 14.01 -6.78 10.39
N LEU A 33 13.59 -5.54 10.68
CA LEU A 33 13.39 -4.50 9.66
C LEU A 33 14.67 -4.14 8.91
N ASN A 34 15.80 -4.10 9.64
CA ASN A 34 17.11 -3.72 9.10
C ASN A 34 18.03 -4.93 8.85
N LYS A 35 17.49 -6.15 8.82
CA LYS A 35 18.29 -7.36 8.63
C LYS A 35 19.02 -7.34 7.28
N PRO A 36 20.34 -7.43 7.25
CA PRO A 36 21.06 -7.63 6.01
C PRO A 36 20.84 -9.07 5.49
N GLY A 37 20.26 -9.22 4.31
CA GLY A 37 20.00 -10.50 3.68
C GLY A 37 18.55 -10.97 3.76
N GLU A 38 18.33 -12.25 3.50
CA GLU A 38 16.99 -12.82 3.42
C GLU A 38 16.34 -13.01 4.80
N LEU A 39 15.04 -12.80 4.86
CA LEU A 39 14.24 -13.05 6.05
C LEU A 39 13.81 -14.52 6.09
N SER A 40 13.86 -15.13 7.27
CA SER A 40 13.27 -16.45 7.52
C SER A 40 11.73 -16.36 7.51
N ASP A 41 11.06 -17.51 7.36
CA ASP A 41 9.59 -17.57 7.39
C ASP A 41 9.00 -17.01 8.69
N LYS A 42 9.69 -17.19 9.82
CA LYS A 42 9.27 -16.63 11.10
C LYS A 42 9.36 -15.11 11.12
N GLU A 43 10.42 -14.53 10.58
CA GLU A 43 10.60 -13.09 10.46
C GLU A 43 9.60 -12.48 9.47
N TRP A 44 9.36 -13.16 8.35
CA TRP A 44 8.29 -12.78 7.41
C TRP A 44 6.92 -12.75 8.07
N LYS A 45 6.60 -13.74 8.91
CA LYS A 45 5.34 -13.76 9.66
C LYS A 45 5.21 -12.56 10.59
N VAL A 46 6.30 -12.16 11.23
CA VAL A 46 6.32 -10.95 12.10
C VAL A 46 6.09 -9.69 11.26
N ILE A 47 6.78 -9.53 10.13
CA ILE A 47 6.56 -8.36 9.25
C ILE A 47 5.12 -8.34 8.74
N ARG A 48 4.59 -9.46 8.27
CA ARG A 48 3.23 -9.54 7.72
C ARG A 48 2.12 -9.29 8.75
N SER A 49 2.43 -9.22 10.02
CA SER A 49 1.44 -8.84 11.04
C SER A 49 1.26 -7.33 11.20
N HIS A 50 2.14 -6.48 10.61
CA HIS A 50 2.06 -5.03 10.81
C HIS A 50 0.73 -4.40 10.34
N PRO A 51 0.02 -4.86 9.29
CA PRO A 51 -1.25 -4.25 8.93
C PRO A 51 -2.32 -4.45 10.02
N GLU A 52 -2.38 -5.66 10.58
CA GLU A 52 -3.28 -5.97 11.69
C GLU A 52 -2.91 -5.18 12.96
N VAL A 53 -1.64 -5.12 13.30
CA VAL A 53 -1.13 -4.33 14.44
C VAL A 53 -1.45 -2.85 14.23
N GLY A 54 -1.21 -2.31 13.03
CA GLY A 54 -1.50 -0.93 12.68
C GLY A 54 -2.99 -0.59 12.82
N ALA A 55 -3.87 -1.39 12.26
CA ALA A 55 -5.31 -1.23 12.42
C ALA A 55 -5.73 -1.26 13.89
N ASN A 56 -5.14 -2.16 14.70
CA ASN A 56 -5.40 -2.24 16.14
C ASN A 56 -4.92 -1.00 16.92
N ILE A 57 -3.85 -0.34 16.48
CA ILE A 57 -3.36 0.90 17.10
C ILE A 57 -4.38 2.04 16.90
N ILE A 58 -4.92 2.19 15.68
CA ILE A 58 -5.76 3.34 15.32
C ILE A 58 -7.25 3.14 15.58
N LYS A 59 -7.74 1.92 15.73
CA LYS A 59 -9.19 1.58 15.82
C LYS A 59 -9.97 2.32 16.91
N ASN A 60 -9.30 2.73 17.99
CA ASN A 60 -9.93 3.43 19.10
C ASN A 60 -9.94 4.96 18.93
N MET A 61 -9.35 5.45 17.86
CA MET A 61 -9.32 6.87 17.51
C MET A 61 -10.49 7.18 16.56
N LYS A 62 -11.59 7.73 17.09
CA LYS A 62 -12.84 7.93 16.32
C LYS A 62 -12.64 8.59 14.95
N PHE A 63 -11.72 9.54 14.84
CA PHE A 63 -11.44 10.26 13.59
C PHE A 63 -10.59 9.45 12.58
N LEU A 64 -10.04 8.29 12.99
CA LEU A 64 -9.27 7.36 12.15
C LEU A 64 -9.99 6.04 11.92
N GLU A 65 -11.19 5.85 12.50
CA GLU A 65 -11.93 4.59 12.41
C GLU A 65 -12.14 4.15 10.96
N SER A 66 -12.50 5.10 10.08
CA SER A 66 -12.65 4.84 8.65
C SER A 66 -11.36 4.43 7.93
N ALA A 67 -10.19 4.81 8.46
CA ALA A 67 -8.89 4.44 7.90
C ALA A 67 -8.40 3.04 8.32
N CYS A 68 -9.04 2.42 9.32
CA CYS A 68 -8.63 1.09 9.82
C CYS A 68 -8.64 0.02 8.74
N ASP A 69 -9.66 0.04 7.87
CA ASP A 69 -9.78 -0.89 6.74
C ASP A 69 -8.57 -0.76 5.79
N LEU A 70 -8.18 0.47 5.45
CA LEU A 70 -7.07 0.75 4.55
C LEU A 70 -5.73 0.31 5.16
N VAL A 71 -5.52 0.60 6.43
CA VAL A 71 -4.31 0.21 7.16
C VAL A 71 -4.22 -1.32 7.28
N ARG A 72 -5.34 -2.02 7.48
CA ARG A 72 -5.38 -3.47 7.56
C ARG A 72 -5.13 -4.14 6.21
N HIS A 73 -5.69 -3.59 5.12
CA HIS A 73 -5.81 -4.31 3.86
C HIS A 73 -4.91 -3.78 2.72
N HIS A 74 -3.98 -2.84 2.99
CA HIS A 74 -3.10 -2.28 1.96
C HIS A 74 -2.13 -3.30 1.33
N HIS A 75 -1.96 -4.47 1.91
CA HIS A 75 -1.21 -5.59 1.34
C HIS A 75 -2.09 -6.71 0.79
N GLU A 76 -3.42 -6.51 0.74
CA GLU A 76 -4.29 -7.42 0.02
C GLU A 76 -4.09 -7.30 -1.49
N ARG A 77 -4.46 -8.36 -2.20
CA ARG A 77 -4.25 -8.48 -3.65
C ARG A 77 -5.55 -8.93 -4.31
N LEU A 78 -5.87 -8.39 -5.48
CA LEU A 78 -7.09 -8.76 -6.20
C LEU A 78 -7.18 -10.27 -6.50
N ASP A 79 -6.03 -10.96 -6.63
CA ASP A 79 -5.95 -12.41 -6.84
C ASP A 79 -6.17 -13.25 -5.56
N GLY A 80 -6.38 -12.60 -4.40
CA GLY A 80 -6.59 -13.27 -3.10
C GLY A 80 -5.32 -13.86 -2.47
N LYS A 81 -4.14 -13.54 -3.00
CA LYS A 81 -2.85 -14.01 -2.45
C LYS A 81 -2.19 -12.96 -1.54
N GLY A 82 -2.95 -11.96 -1.13
CA GLY A 82 -2.53 -10.92 -0.19
C GLY A 82 -2.58 -11.37 1.25
N TYR A 83 -2.43 -10.43 2.15
CA TYR A 83 -2.54 -10.63 3.60
C TYR A 83 -3.06 -9.34 4.27
N PRO A 84 -3.63 -9.38 5.48
CA PRO A 84 -3.69 -10.52 6.41
C PRO A 84 -4.88 -11.47 6.19
N ASP A 85 -5.97 -11.03 5.52
CA ASP A 85 -7.23 -11.76 5.49
C ASP A 85 -7.44 -12.57 4.18
N GLY A 86 -6.60 -12.33 3.15
CA GLY A 86 -6.68 -13.01 1.85
C GLY A 86 -7.90 -12.58 1.04
N LEU A 87 -8.33 -11.32 1.17
CA LEU A 87 -9.46 -10.75 0.45
C LEU A 87 -9.20 -10.76 -1.07
N LYS A 88 -10.29 -10.86 -1.86
CA LYS A 88 -10.21 -10.99 -3.30
C LYS A 88 -11.15 -10.03 -4.01
N GLY A 89 -10.66 -9.44 -5.10
CA GLY A 89 -11.49 -8.60 -5.97
C GLY A 89 -12.20 -7.49 -5.19
N ASP A 90 -13.52 -7.44 -5.29
CA ASP A 90 -14.35 -6.39 -4.69
C ASP A 90 -14.52 -6.46 -3.16
N GLU A 91 -14.01 -7.50 -2.52
CA GLU A 91 -13.90 -7.56 -1.06
C GLU A 91 -12.88 -6.54 -0.53
N ILE A 92 -11.91 -6.10 -1.37
CA ILE A 92 -10.92 -5.09 -1.03
C ILE A 92 -11.51 -3.71 -1.34
N SER A 93 -11.60 -2.84 -0.34
CA SER A 93 -12.09 -1.48 -0.54
C SER A 93 -11.25 -0.70 -1.55
N ILE A 94 -11.87 0.23 -2.28
CA ILE A 94 -11.16 1.06 -3.27
C ILE A 94 -10.01 1.85 -2.61
N GLY A 95 -10.19 2.30 -1.36
CA GLY A 95 -9.14 2.99 -0.62
C GLY A 95 -7.92 2.10 -0.37
N ALA A 96 -8.11 0.84 0.03
CA ALA A 96 -7.02 -0.11 0.23
C ALA A 96 -6.31 -0.42 -1.10
N ARG A 97 -7.05 -0.57 -2.22
CA ARG A 97 -6.47 -0.74 -3.56
C ARG A 97 -5.62 0.45 -3.98
N ILE A 98 -6.05 1.69 -3.66
CA ILE A 98 -5.28 2.92 -3.94
C ILE A 98 -3.99 2.92 -3.13
N VAL A 99 -4.04 2.63 -1.84
CA VAL A 99 -2.83 2.58 -0.98
C VAL A 99 -1.87 1.50 -1.45
N ALA A 100 -2.38 0.30 -1.82
CA ALA A 100 -1.56 -0.80 -2.33
C ALA A 100 -0.78 -0.42 -3.61
N VAL A 101 -1.42 0.27 -4.55
CA VAL A 101 -0.77 0.74 -5.79
C VAL A 101 0.26 1.84 -5.47
N ALA A 102 -0.11 2.82 -4.64
CA ALA A 102 0.75 3.93 -4.26
C ALA A 102 2.01 3.46 -3.52
N ASP A 103 1.85 2.60 -2.50
CA ASP A 103 2.98 2.01 -1.76
C ASP A 103 3.91 1.21 -2.68
N SER A 104 3.33 0.36 -3.55
CA SER A 104 4.13 -0.42 -4.48
C SER A 104 4.89 0.44 -5.48
N PHE A 105 4.28 1.54 -5.96
CA PHE A 105 4.93 2.49 -6.86
C PHE A 105 6.07 3.23 -6.15
N ASP A 106 5.80 3.78 -4.96
CA ASP A 106 6.82 4.45 -4.15
C ASP A 106 7.99 3.52 -3.84
N ALA A 107 7.69 2.29 -3.42
CA ALA A 107 8.71 1.28 -3.15
C ALA A 107 9.62 0.98 -4.35
N MET A 108 9.13 1.13 -5.59
CA MET A 108 9.91 0.91 -6.81
C MET A 108 10.68 2.15 -7.26
N THR A 109 10.15 3.35 -7.04
CA THR A 109 10.65 4.60 -7.58
C THR A 109 11.43 5.46 -6.59
N SER A 110 11.37 5.13 -5.29
CA SER A 110 12.18 5.76 -4.25
C SER A 110 13.55 5.11 -4.09
N ASP A 111 14.56 5.89 -3.73
CA ASP A 111 15.90 5.39 -3.47
C ASP A 111 15.92 4.50 -2.22
N ARG A 112 16.51 3.32 -2.34
CA ARG A 112 16.73 2.38 -1.23
C ARG A 112 18.21 1.98 -1.15
N PRO A 113 18.78 1.79 0.06
CA PRO A 113 20.21 1.53 0.23
C PRO A 113 20.78 0.35 -0.58
N TYR A 114 19.90 -0.60 -0.95
CA TYR A 114 20.29 -1.87 -1.57
C TYR A 114 19.75 -2.06 -2.99
N ARG A 115 19.06 -1.05 -3.56
CA ARG A 115 18.42 -1.17 -4.87
C ARG A 115 18.39 0.17 -5.59
N LYS A 116 18.86 0.18 -6.86
CA LYS A 116 18.67 1.31 -7.75
C LYS A 116 17.18 1.54 -7.99
N LYS A 117 16.72 2.78 -7.85
CA LYS A 117 15.33 3.15 -8.16
C LYS A 117 15.01 2.93 -9.64
N HIS A 118 13.78 2.53 -9.91
CA HIS A 118 13.21 2.57 -11.24
C HIS A 118 12.82 4.01 -11.57
N ASN A 119 12.88 4.38 -12.86
CA ASN A 119 12.17 5.56 -13.32
C ASN A 119 10.65 5.32 -13.29
N TYR A 120 9.86 6.37 -13.39
CA TYR A 120 8.40 6.28 -13.31
C TYR A 120 7.79 5.36 -14.37
N HIS A 121 8.31 5.36 -15.61
CA HIS A 121 7.84 4.47 -16.68
C HIS A 121 8.07 2.99 -16.33
N GLU A 122 9.25 2.65 -15.85
CA GLU A 122 9.57 1.29 -15.39
C GLU A 122 8.67 0.84 -14.24
N GLY A 123 8.38 1.74 -13.29
CA GLY A 123 7.47 1.51 -12.18
C GLY A 123 6.05 1.20 -12.66
N ILE A 124 5.51 2.02 -13.57
CA ILE A 124 4.18 1.81 -14.17
C ILE A 124 4.12 0.51 -14.97
N ASP A 125 5.11 0.24 -15.80
CA ASP A 125 5.16 -1.01 -16.57
C ASP A 125 5.20 -2.25 -15.66
N SER A 126 5.88 -2.13 -14.51
CA SER A 126 5.90 -3.20 -13.50
C SER A 126 4.52 -3.41 -12.86
N LEU A 127 3.78 -2.34 -12.52
CA LEU A 127 2.43 -2.42 -11.99
C LEU A 127 1.45 -3.05 -13.01
N ARG A 128 1.50 -2.61 -14.26
CA ARG A 128 0.65 -3.14 -15.34
C ARG A 128 0.88 -4.64 -15.59
N ARG A 129 2.13 -5.09 -15.59
CA ARG A 129 2.45 -6.52 -15.72
C ARG A 129 1.92 -7.38 -14.57
N GLN A 130 1.62 -6.77 -13.43
CA GLN A 130 1.04 -7.40 -12.24
C GLN A 130 -0.47 -7.17 -12.12
N GLY A 131 -1.19 -7.05 -13.24
CA GLY A 131 -2.62 -6.71 -13.27
C GLY A 131 -3.54 -7.64 -12.48
N GLU A 132 -3.16 -8.92 -12.25
CA GLU A 132 -3.91 -9.80 -11.34
C GLU A 132 -3.76 -9.41 -9.86
N LYS A 133 -2.71 -8.66 -9.52
CA LYS A 133 -2.41 -8.21 -8.17
C LYS A 133 -3.03 -6.85 -7.86
N PHE A 134 -2.99 -5.93 -8.81
CA PHE A 134 -3.37 -4.53 -8.64
C PHE A 134 -4.61 -4.17 -9.46
N ASP A 135 -5.37 -3.19 -8.97
CA ASP A 135 -6.47 -2.60 -9.69
C ASP A 135 -5.93 -1.73 -10.84
N LEU A 136 -6.19 -2.15 -12.07
CA LEU A 136 -5.70 -1.46 -13.27
C LEU A 136 -6.33 -0.07 -13.42
N GLU A 137 -7.55 0.16 -12.96
CA GLU A 137 -8.16 1.49 -12.99
C GLU A 137 -7.39 2.46 -12.09
N VAL A 138 -6.96 1.99 -10.91
CA VAL A 138 -6.10 2.75 -10.00
C VAL A 138 -4.72 3.00 -10.61
N VAL A 139 -4.13 2.01 -11.28
CA VAL A 139 -2.84 2.18 -11.99
C VAL A 139 -2.97 3.23 -13.09
N GLU A 140 -4.02 3.19 -13.91
CA GLU A 140 -4.22 4.17 -14.98
C GLU A 140 -4.54 5.58 -14.43
N ALA A 141 -5.19 5.69 -13.26
CA ALA A 141 -5.33 6.98 -12.57
C ALA A 141 -3.97 7.55 -12.15
N LEU A 142 -3.05 6.74 -11.67
CA LEU A 142 -1.68 7.14 -11.35
C LEU A 142 -0.93 7.62 -12.61
N VAL A 143 -1.07 6.91 -13.74
CA VAL A 143 -0.48 7.31 -15.04
C VAL A 143 -0.94 8.71 -15.42
N ARG A 144 -2.26 8.98 -15.37
CA ARG A 144 -2.79 10.32 -15.71
C ARG A 144 -2.20 11.43 -14.84
N LEU A 145 -1.94 11.17 -13.54
CA LEU A 145 -1.33 12.16 -12.64
C LEU A 145 0.14 12.44 -13.01
N ILE A 146 0.88 11.41 -13.43
CA ILE A 146 2.27 11.55 -13.87
C ILE A 146 2.33 12.32 -15.19
N GLU A 147 1.50 11.97 -16.18
CA GLU A 147 1.45 12.63 -17.49
C GLU A 147 1.09 14.11 -17.40
N ARG A 148 0.22 14.49 -16.45
CA ARG A 148 -0.13 15.89 -16.15
C ARG A 148 0.96 16.63 -15.37
N GLY A 149 2.02 15.96 -14.94
CA GLY A 149 3.08 16.55 -14.14
C GLY A 149 2.65 16.89 -12.69
N THR A 150 1.56 16.31 -12.22
CA THR A 150 1.12 16.44 -10.81
C THR A 150 2.06 15.68 -9.89
N ILE A 151 2.57 14.53 -10.34
CA ILE A 151 3.63 13.74 -9.67
C ILE A 151 4.87 13.85 -10.55
N ARG A 152 6.00 14.25 -9.95
CA ARG A 152 7.28 14.45 -10.64
C ARG A 152 8.37 13.60 -9.99
N GLU A 153 9.33 13.13 -10.83
CA GLU A 153 10.54 12.45 -10.36
C GLU A 153 11.42 13.32 -9.47
#